data_67a676fe6f15716e7397c21b43e2b5b7
#
_entry.id   67a676fe6f15716e7397c21b43e2b5b7
#
_cell.length_a   1.000
_cell.length_b   1.000
_cell.length_c   1.000
_cell.angle_alpha   90.00
_cell.angle_beta   90.00
_cell.angle_gamma   90.00
#
_symmetry.space_group_name_H-M   'P 1'
#
loop_
_entity.id
_entity.type
_entity.pdbx_description
1 polymer ?
#
loop_
_entity_poly.entity_id
_entity_poly.type
_entity_poly.pdbx_seq_one_letter_code
_entity_poly.pdbx_strand_id
1 'polypeptide(L)'
;MQKEQRSKRRRMEVITGLIIILVGFSFVIAMLLNFDIGSPYSTLLDDLSYLSDHSLNQKISAWAWLTTSLITVISIPCYLVVFHRKLKFLHYINGLFMLGAAGGALMMGLVGLELNLILAQDLVDGIEQTNELMRIGILQHFKEEKFYTSIWGTCAALFAFGLSMTKFKIPKFPMVSTIFLMISGPALIFFNWYNPEHILKTAAMAGIMLGLMVFCVKLINKGM
;
A
#
# COMPACT_ATOMS: atom_id res chain seq x y z
N MET A 1 30.27 -7.18 24.89
CA MET A 1 29.14 -6.18 24.84
C MET A 1 28.99 -5.49 23.47
N GLN A 2 29.97 -4.76 22.94
CA GLN A 2 29.83 -4.06 21.63
C GLN A 2 29.58 -5.00 20.45
N LYS A 3 30.23 -6.16 20.37
CA LYS A 3 30.08 -7.15 19.28
C LYS A 3 28.66 -7.76 19.27
N GLU A 4 28.11 -8.02 20.43
CA GLU A 4 26.74 -8.57 20.58
C GLU A 4 25.68 -7.55 20.19
N GLN A 5 25.84 -6.28 20.59
CA GLN A 5 24.93 -5.19 20.18
C GLN A 5 24.96 -4.96 18.67
N ARG A 6 26.13 -5.06 18.02
CA ARG A 6 26.25 -4.98 16.57
C ARG A 6 25.53 -6.13 15.87
N SER A 7 25.65 -7.35 16.39
CA SER A 7 24.97 -8.53 15.86
C SER A 7 23.44 -8.41 15.97
N LYS A 8 22.91 -8.01 17.14
CA LYS A 8 21.46 -7.81 17.34
C LYS A 8 20.93 -6.73 16.39
N ARG A 9 21.62 -5.60 16.25
CA ARG A 9 21.24 -4.56 15.32
C ARG A 9 21.20 -5.05 13.88
N ARG A 10 22.22 -5.80 13.45
CA ARG A 10 22.31 -6.34 12.10
C ARG A 10 21.14 -7.28 11.79
N ARG A 11 20.75 -8.14 12.76
CA ARG A 11 19.57 -8.99 12.63
C ARG A 11 18.29 -8.17 12.42
N MET A 12 18.10 -7.09 13.20
CA MET A 12 16.94 -6.23 13.05
C MET A 12 16.90 -5.51 11.69
N GLU A 13 18.04 -5.07 11.16
CA GLU A 13 18.14 -4.48 9.82
C GLU A 13 17.69 -5.47 8.74
N VAL A 14 18.14 -6.74 8.82
CA VAL A 14 17.74 -7.80 7.88
C VAL A 14 16.25 -8.11 8.00
N ILE A 15 15.74 -8.29 9.21
CA ILE A 15 14.32 -8.56 9.46
C ILE A 15 13.47 -7.42 8.90
N THR A 16 13.83 -6.17 9.19
CA THR A 16 13.09 -5.00 8.68
C THR A 16 13.07 -4.97 7.14
N GLY A 17 14.21 -5.24 6.51
CA GLY A 17 14.29 -5.30 5.05
C GLY A 17 13.39 -6.39 4.45
N LEU A 18 13.39 -7.58 5.04
CA LEU A 18 12.54 -8.70 4.60
C LEU A 18 11.05 -8.40 4.78
N ILE A 19 10.66 -7.82 5.91
CA ILE A 19 9.26 -7.46 6.18
C ILE A 19 8.77 -6.41 5.17
N ILE A 20 9.56 -5.38 4.86
CA ILE A 20 9.18 -4.36 3.88
C ILE A 20 9.05 -4.97 2.48
N ILE A 21 9.89 -5.93 2.12
CA ILE A 21 9.74 -6.68 0.85
C ILE A 21 8.42 -7.45 0.83
N LEU A 22 8.05 -8.11 1.92
CA LEU A 22 6.77 -8.84 2.02
C LEU A 22 5.56 -7.91 1.90
N VAL A 23 5.61 -6.71 2.52
CA VAL A 23 4.59 -5.66 2.31
C VAL A 23 4.48 -5.31 0.84
N GLY A 24 5.61 -5.12 0.16
CA GLY A 24 5.65 -4.82 -1.27
C GLY A 24 5.03 -5.92 -2.12
N PHE A 25 5.32 -7.18 -1.84
CA PHE A 25 4.74 -8.32 -2.56
C PHE A 25 3.22 -8.41 -2.37
N SER A 26 2.72 -8.34 -1.14
CA SER A 26 1.28 -8.42 -0.90
C SER A 26 0.53 -7.23 -1.51
N PHE A 27 1.14 -6.04 -1.49
CA PHE A 27 0.61 -4.87 -2.19
C PHE A 27 0.53 -5.06 -3.70
N VAL A 28 1.59 -5.59 -4.34
CA VAL A 28 1.59 -5.85 -5.79
C VAL A 28 0.49 -6.85 -6.16
N ILE A 29 0.30 -7.92 -5.38
CA ILE A 29 -0.79 -8.86 -5.59
C ILE A 29 -2.14 -8.15 -5.49
N ALA A 30 -2.35 -7.35 -4.44
CA ALA A 30 -3.59 -6.60 -4.26
C ALA A 30 -3.89 -5.69 -5.45
N MET A 31 -2.89 -4.98 -5.95
CA MET A 31 -3.05 -4.04 -7.07
C MET A 31 -3.24 -4.73 -8.42
N LEU A 32 -2.52 -5.82 -8.70
CA LEU A 32 -2.65 -6.53 -9.97
C LEU A 32 -4.02 -7.17 -10.14
N LEU A 33 -4.65 -7.57 -9.04
CA LEU A 33 -5.97 -8.19 -9.08
C LEU A 33 -7.12 -7.17 -9.07
N ASN A 34 -6.85 -5.91 -8.72
CA ASN A 34 -7.82 -4.80 -8.74
C ASN A 34 -7.68 -3.89 -9.96
N PHE A 35 -6.81 -4.19 -10.92
CA PHE A 35 -6.38 -3.24 -11.95
C PHE A 35 -7.48 -2.83 -12.93
N ASP A 36 -8.54 -3.63 -13.08
CA ASP A 36 -9.57 -3.43 -14.10
C ASP A 36 -10.90 -2.86 -13.58
N ILE A 37 -11.03 -2.57 -12.29
CA ILE A 37 -12.28 -2.07 -11.74
C ILE A 37 -12.33 -0.55 -11.83
N GLY A 38 -13.38 -0.05 -12.48
CA GLY A 38 -13.65 1.39 -12.57
C GLY A 38 -12.99 2.08 -13.74
N SER A 39 -12.94 1.44 -14.91
CA SER A 39 -12.67 2.14 -16.15
C SER A 39 -13.66 3.32 -16.29
N PRO A 40 -13.22 4.52 -16.67
CA PRO A 40 -14.13 5.66 -16.90
C PRO A 40 -15.16 5.41 -18.00
N TYR A 41 -15.03 4.30 -18.73
CA TYR A 41 -15.89 3.88 -19.82
C TYR A 41 -16.81 2.70 -19.45
N SER A 42 -16.67 2.11 -18.26
CA SER A 42 -17.52 1.02 -17.81
C SER A 42 -18.83 1.56 -17.21
N THR A 43 -19.95 0.91 -17.54
CA THR A 43 -21.20 1.13 -16.82
C THR A 43 -21.19 0.36 -15.50
N LEU A 44 -22.05 0.73 -14.55
CA LEU A 44 -22.18 -0.02 -13.29
C LEU A 44 -22.49 -1.50 -13.54
N LEU A 45 -23.26 -1.81 -14.59
CA LEU A 45 -23.59 -3.18 -15.00
C LEU A 45 -22.35 -3.94 -15.49
N ASP A 46 -21.50 -3.28 -16.27
CA ASP A 46 -20.24 -3.87 -16.76
C ASP A 46 -19.30 -4.18 -15.59
N ASP A 47 -19.20 -3.25 -14.62
CA ASP A 47 -18.38 -3.45 -13.42
C ASP A 47 -18.91 -4.58 -12.55
N LEU A 48 -20.23 -4.71 -12.40
CA LEU A 48 -20.86 -5.80 -11.64
C LEU A 48 -20.71 -7.16 -12.32
N SER A 49 -20.87 -7.23 -13.64
CA SER A 49 -20.65 -8.46 -14.40
C SER A 49 -19.18 -8.89 -14.30
N TYR A 50 -18.26 -7.96 -14.44
CA TYR A 50 -16.84 -8.22 -14.28
C TYR A 50 -16.49 -8.71 -12.88
N LEU A 51 -17.03 -8.09 -11.84
CA LEU A 51 -16.81 -8.51 -10.45
C LEU A 51 -17.36 -9.91 -10.19
N SER A 52 -18.53 -10.22 -10.76
CA SER A 52 -19.14 -11.56 -10.68
C SER A 52 -18.22 -12.61 -11.29
N ASP A 53 -17.76 -12.39 -12.52
CA ASP A 53 -16.92 -13.32 -13.25
C ASP A 53 -15.52 -13.47 -12.60
N HIS A 54 -15.05 -12.44 -11.88
CA HIS A 54 -13.74 -12.41 -11.23
C HIS A 54 -13.81 -12.40 -9.69
N SER A 55 -14.88 -12.92 -9.10
CA SER A 55 -15.12 -12.90 -7.65
C SER A 55 -13.97 -13.51 -6.84
N LEU A 56 -13.29 -14.54 -7.38
CA LEU A 56 -12.11 -15.12 -6.73
C LEU A 56 -10.94 -14.14 -6.68
N ASN A 57 -10.68 -13.41 -7.78
CA ASN A 57 -9.61 -12.42 -7.84
C ASN A 57 -9.85 -11.30 -6.83
N GLN A 58 -11.10 -10.86 -6.70
CA GLN A 58 -11.51 -9.84 -5.72
C GLN A 58 -11.30 -10.31 -4.27
N LYS A 59 -11.65 -11.55 -3.96
CA LYS A 59 -11.39 -12.14 -2.64
C LYS A 59 -9.90 -12.20 -2.36
N ILE A 60 -9.09 -12.64 -3.31
CA ILE A 60 -7.62 -12.69 -3.15
C ILE A 60 -7.05 -11.29 -2.96
N SER A 61 -7.53 -10.29 -3.74
CA SER A 61 -7.13 -8.89 -3.58
C SER A 61 -7.48 -8.35 -2.19
N ALA A 62 -8.70 -8.59 -1.71
CA ALA A 62 -9.13 -8.15 -0.38
C ALA A 62 -8.25 -8.76 0.73
N TRP A 63 -7.96 -10.06 0.67
CA TRP A 63 -7.04 -10.71 1.59
C TRP A 63 -5.60 -10.20 1.47
N ALA A 64 -5.14 -9.87 0.27
CA ALA A 64 -3.83 -9.27 0.06
C ALA A 64 -3.75 -7.87 0.69
N TRP A 65 -4.81 -7.06 0.64
CA TRP A 65 -4.89 -5.79 1.34
C TRP A 65 -4.85 -5.94 2.86
N LEU A 66 -5.62 -6.89 3.43
CA LEU A 66 -5.58 -7.19 4.87
C LEU A 66 -4.18 -7.65 5.31
N THR A 67 -3.54 -8.49 4.51
CA THR A 67 -2.18 -8.96 4.75
C THR A 67 -1.18 -7.80 4.69
N THR A 68 -1.32 -6.91 3.70
CA THR A 68 -0.51 -5.68 3.58
C THR A 68 -0.64 -4.82 4.83
N SER A 69 -1.87 -4.62 5.33
CA SER A 69 -2.12 -3.88 6.57
C SER A 69 -1.40 -4.52 7.76
N LEU A 70 -1.61 -5.80 7.99
CA LEU A 70 -1.03 -6.53 9.12
C LEU A 70 0.50 -6.49 9.10
N ILE A 71 1.11 -6.79 7.96
CA ILE A 71 2.58 -6.80 7.84
C ILE A 71 3.12 -5.37 7.98
N THR A 72 2.41 -4.35 7.49
CA THR A 72 2.80 -2.94 7.68
C THR A 72 2.82 -2.58 9.16
N VAL A 73 1.79 -2.93 9.94
CA VAL A 73 1.76 -2.70 11.40
C VAL A 73 2.96 -3.38 12.08
N ILE A 74 3.23 -4.64 11.75
CA ILE A 74 4.39 -5.38 12.31
C ILE A 74 5.72 -4.72 11.91
N SER A 75 5.81 -4.09 10.74
CA SER A 75 7.02 -3.42 10.28
C SER A 75 7.35 -2.14 11.03
N ILE A 76 6.35 -1.46 11.63
CA ILE A 76 6.53 -0.18 12.35
C ILE A 76 7.56 -0.30 13.49
N PRO A 77 7.41 -1.20 14.48
CA PRO A 77 8.39 -1.33 15.55
C PRO A 77 9.77 -1.72 15.03
N CYS A 78 9.85 -2.59 14.01
CA CYS A 78 11.12 -2.95 13.39
C CYS A 78 11.81 -1.74 12.77
N TYR A 79 11.08 -0.94 12.02
CA TYR A 79 11.55 0.32 11.43
C TYR A 79 12.03 1.30 12.52
N LEU A 80 11.24 1.52 13.56
CA LEU A 80 11.58 2.44 14.64
C LEU A 80 12.87 2.00 15.36
N VAL A 81 13.06 0.71 15.63
CA VAL A 81 14.27 0.18 16.29
C VAL A 81 15.52 0.43 15.43
N VAL A 82 15.44 0.20 14.12
CA VAL A 82 16.58 0.39 13.19
C VAL A 82 17.03 1.85 13.15
N PHE A 83 16.08 2.77 13.18
CA PHE A 83 16.34 4.19 12.96
C PHE A 83 16.37 5.05 14.24
N HIS A 84 15.91 4.55 15.37
CA HIS A 84 15.73 5.30 16.62
C HIS A 84 16.92 6.19 17.04
N ARG A 85 18.14 5.73 16.82
CA ARG A 85 19.33 6.47 17.27
C ARG A 85 19.73 7.64 16.37
N LYS A 86 19.22 7.71 15.14
CA LYS A 86 19.73 8.64 14.12
C LYS A 86 18.81 9.81 13.78
N LEU A 87 17.50 9.64 13.96
CA LEU A 87 16.49 10.58 13.48
C LEU A 87 15.24 10.62 14.36
N LYS A 88 15.35 11.09 15.60
CA LYS A 88 14.25 10.96 16.60
C LYS A 88 12.89 11.42 16.09
N PHE A 89 12.76 12.63 15.57
CA PHE A 89 11.46 13.19 15.19
C PHE A 89 10.92 12.62 13.86
N LEU A 90 11.74 12.58 12.82
CA LEU A 90 11.33 12.11 11.49
C LEU A 90 10.87 10.64 11.50
N HIS A 91 11.40 9.82 12.40
CA HIS A 91 10.99 8.42 12.50
C HIS A 91 9.60 8.24 13.06
N TYR A 92 9.24 9.00 14.07
CA TYR A 92 7.90 8.94 14.64
C TYR A 92 6.87 9.41 13.62
N ILE A 93 7.16 10.47 12.86
CA ILE A 93 6.30 10.92 11.76
C ILE A 93 6.19 9.85 10.68
N ASN A 94 7.30 9.24 10.26
CA ASN A 94 7.26 8.14 9.30
C ASN A 94 6.50 6.93 9.84
N GLY A 95 6.61 6.63 11.13
CA GLY A 95 5.80 5.59 11.79
C GLY A 95 4.31 5.89 11.75
N LEU A 96 3.90 7.15 11.92
CA LEU A 96 2.51 7.58 11.77
C LEU A 96 2.02 7.44 10.33
N PHE A 97 2.84 7.77 9.33
CA PHE A 97 2.48 7.54 7.92
C PHE A 97 2.35 6.05 7.60
N MET A 98 3.21 5.20 8.14
CA MET A 98 3.06 3.75 8.01
C MET A 98 1.76 3.27 8.65
N LEU A 99 1.39 3.81 9.82
CA LEU A 99 0.12 3.46 10.47
C LEU A 99 -1.08 3.92 9.65
N GLY A 100 -1.05 5.12 9.08
CA GLY A 100 -2.08 5.61 8.17
C GLY A 100 -2.20 4.75 6.90
N ALA A 101 -1.07 4.33 6.32
CA ALA A 101 -1.06 3.40 5.20
C ALA A 101 -1.64 2.02 5.59
N ALA A 102 -1.31 1.51 6.78
CA ALA A 102 -1.89 0.27 7.28
C ALA A 102 -3.40 0.38 7.47
N GLY A 103 -3.89 1.50 8.02
CA GLY A 103 -5.32 1.79 8.16
C GLY A 103 -6.04 1.84 6.83
N GLY A 104 -5.49 2.54 5.83
CA GLY A 104 -6.03 2.57 4.47
C GLY A 104 -6.11 1.17 3.85
N ALA A 105 -5.05 0.37 3.97
CA ALA A 105 -5.02 -1.01 3.48
C ALA A 105 -6.03 -1.92 4.21
N LEU A 106 -6.23 -1.73 5.52
CA LEU A 106 -7.23 -2.46 6.30
C LEU A 106 -8.64 -2.18 5.75
N MET A 107 -8.98 -0.91 5.58
CA MET A 107 -10.30 -0.51 5.07
C MET A 107 -10.53 -1.02 3.65
N MET A 108 -9.52 -0.97 2.77
CA MET A 108 -9.58 -1.55 1.44
C MET A 108 -9.91 -3.05 1.48
N GLY A 109 -9.25 -3.80 2.36
CA GLY A 109 -9.51 -5.22 2.53
C GLY A 109 -10.92 -5.51 3.04
N LEU A 110 -11.41 -4.73 4.03
CA LEU A 110 -12.75 -4.89 4.59
C LEU A 110 -13.84 -4.57 3.56
N VAL A 111 -13.73 -3.43 2.86
CA VAL A 111 -14.67 -3.02 1.81
C VAL A 111 -14.70 -4.06 0.68
N GLY A 112 -13.53 -4.58 0.27
CA GLY A 112 -13.45 -5.62 -0.75
C GLY A 112 -14.11 -6.94 -0.32
N LEU A 113 -14.00 -7.35 0.95
CA LEU A 113 -14.70 -8.54 1.46
C LEU A 113 -16.22 -8.32 1.55
N GLU A 114 -16.64 -7.14 2.00
CA GLU A 114 -18.07 -6.79 2.10
C GLU A 114 -18.73 -6.76 0.72
N LEU A 115 -18.08 -6.15 -0.26
CA LEU A 115 -18.53 -6.12 -1.65
C LEU A 115 -18.71 -7.56 -2.21
N ASN A 116 -17.77 -8.45 -1.92
CA ASN A 116 -17.89 -9.87 -2.34
C ASN A 116 -19.07 -10.60 -1.69
N LEU A 117 -19.43 -10.26 -0.45
CA LEU A 117 -20.60 -10.85 0.20
C LEU A 117 -21.91 -10.37 -0.44
N ILE A 118 -22.02 -9.07 -0.75
CA ILE A 118 -23.16 -8.47 -1.41
C ILE A 118 -23.35 -9.10 -2.79
N LEU A 119 -22.30 -9.18 -3.58
CA LEU A 119 -22.34 -9.76 -4.93
C LEU A 119 -22.70 -11.25 -4.93
N ALA A 120 -22.27 -12.00 -3.91
CA ALA A 120 -22.62 -13.41 -3.79
C ALA A 120 -24.12 -13.62 -3.49
N GLN A 121 -24.76 -12.71 -2.75
CA GLN A 121 -26.19 -12.74 -2.49
C GLN A 121 -27.00 -12.39 -3.74
N ASP A 122 -26.59 -11.38 -4.48
CA ASP A 122 -27.29 -10.92 -5.70
C ASP A 122 -27.25 -11.89 -6.85
N LEU A 123 -26.17 -12.64 -7.00
CA LEU A 123 -26.05 -13.69 -8.01
C LEU A 123 -27.06 -14.83 -7.80
N VAL A 124 -27.50 -15.06 -6.56
CA VAL A 124 -28.51 -16.05 -6.24
C VAL A 124 -29.92 -15.56 -6.60
N ASP A 125 -30.17 -14.24 -6.45
CA ASP A 125 -31.51 -13.67 -6.60
C ASP A 125 -31.79 -13.09 -8.01
N GLY A 126 -30.80 -13.10 -8.90
CA GLY A 126 -30.89 -12.58 -10.28
C GLY A 126 -30.70 -11.07 -10.38
N ILE A 127 -29.71 -10.65 -11.15
CA ILE A 127 -29.28 -9.26 -11.34
C ILE A 127 -30.42 -8.34 -11.86
N GLU A 128 -31.46 -8.90 -12.49
CA GLU A 128 -32.59 -8.15 -13.04
C GLU A 128 -33.55 -7.58 -12.00
N GLN A 129 -33.52 -8.06 -10.75
CA GLN A 129 -34.38 -7.59 -9.66
C GLN A 129 -33.64 -6.74 -8.63
N THR A 130 -32.43 -6.27 -8.90
CA THR A 130 -31.66 -5.45 -7.97
C THR A 130 -32.42 -4.18 -7.58
N ASN A 131 -32.87 -4.16 -6.34
CA ASN A 131 -33.55 -3.02 -5.73
C ASN A 131 -32.65 -1.76 -5.83
N GLU A 132 -33.21 -0.59 -6.12
CA GLU A 132 -32.47 0.67 -6.30
C GLU A 132 -31.59 1.00 -5.09
N LEU A 133 -32.02 0.60 -3.87
CA LEU A 133 -31.24 0.71 -2.64
C LEU A 133 -29.92 -0.07 -2.69
N MET A 134 -29.91 -1.22 -3.30
CA MET A 134 -28.73 -2.07 -3.45
C MET A 134 -27.74 -1.49 -4.44
N ARG A 135 -28.22 -0.91 -5.54
CA ARG A 135 -27.38 -0.14 -6.49
C ARG A 135 -26.71 1.04 -5.82
N ILE A 136 -27.42 1.75 -4.94
CA ILE A 136 -26.86 2.87 -4.16
C ILE A 136 -25.78 2.37 -3.20
N GLY A 137 -26.00 1.24 -2.50
CA GLY A 137 -25.02 0.63 -1.61
C GLY A 137 -23.72 0.25 -2.34
N ILE A 138 -23.83 -0.40 -3.51
CA ILE A 138 -22.68 -0.77 -4.33
C ILE A 138 -21.91 0.46 -4.79
N LEU A 139 -22.60 1.50 -5.27
CA LEU A 139 -21.96 2.76 -5.66
C LEU A 139 -21.25 3.45 -4.49
N GLN A 140 -21.78 3.32 -3.28
CA GLN A 140 -21.14 3.83 -2.07
C GLN A 140 -19.85 3.06 -1.76
N HIS A 141 -19.85 1.73 -1.86
CA HIS A 141 -18.64 0.93 -1.67
C HIS A 141 -17.53 1.27 -2.66
N PHE A 142 -17.83 1.51 -3.94
CA PHE A 142 -16.83 1.97 -4.90
C PHE A 142 -16.24 3.34 -4.55
N LYS A 143 -17.05 4.26 -4.02
CA LYS A 143 -16.57 5.57 -3.55
C LYS A 143 -15.66 5.42 -2.33
N GLU A 144 -16.04 4.56 -1.40
CA GLU A 144 -15.26 4.26 -0.20
C GLU A 144 -13.92 3.62 -0.57
N GLU A 145 -13.91 2.67 -1.50
CA GLU A 145 -12.68 2.06 -2.02
C GLU A 145 -11.73 3.10 -2.59
N LYS A 146 -12.19 4.00 -3.47
CA LYS A 146 -11.39 5.09 -4.02
C LYS A 146 -10.84 6.01 -2.92
N PHE A 147 -11.65 6.32 -1.91
CA PHE A 147 -11.24 7.16 -0.79
C PHE A 147 -10.14 6.50 0.04
N TYR A 148 -10.31 5.22 0.43
CA TYR A 148 -9.31 4.51 1.23
C TYR A 148 -8.01 4.25 0.45
N THR A 149 -8.10 3.99 -0.86
CA THR A 149 -6.93 3.91 -1.75
C THR A 149 -6.16 5.23 -1.76
N SER A 150 -6.87 6.36 -1.77
CA SER A 150 -6.25 7.69 -1.75
C SER A 150 -5.56 7.97 -0.41
N ILE A 151 -6.16 7.58 0.72
CA ILE A 151 -5.53 7.67 2.05
C ILE A 151 -4.27 6.81 2.10
N TRP A 152 -4.38 5.54 1.70
CA TRP A 152 -3.25 4.63 1.67
C TRP A 152 -2.11 5.20 0.81
N GLY A 153 -2.40 5.60 -0.44
CA GLY A 153 -1.42 6.13 -1.37
C GLY A 153 -0.76 7.41 -0.86
N THR A 154 -1.52 8.31 -0.25
CA THR A 154 -0.98 9.53 0.36
C THR A 154 -0.04 9.22 1.52
N CYS A 155 -0.45 8.34 2.43
CA CYS A 155 0.38 7.95 3.57
C CYS A 155 1.65 7.19 3.12
N ALA A 156 1.54 6.29 2.14
CA ALA A 156 2.68 5.58 1.55
C ALA A 156 3.66 6.55 0.86
N ALA A 157 3.13 7.56 0.15
CA ALA A 157 3.93 8.59 -0.49
C ALA A 157 4.66 9.50 0.52
N LEU A 158 3.99 9.91 1.58
CA LEU A 158 4.60 10.70 2.66
C LEU A 158 5.66 9.90 3.40
N PHE A 159 5.43 8.61 3.65
CA PHE A 159 6.45 7.72 4.19
C PHE A 159 7.67 7.62 3.26
N ALA A 160 7.45 7.42 1.96
CA ALA A 160 8.50 7.32 0.96
C ALA A 160 9.34 8.61 0.89
N PHE A 161 8.69 9.76 0.87
CA PHE A 161 9.35 11.06 0.91
C PHE A 161 10.13 11.25 2.21
N GLY A 162 9.53 10.99 3.36
CA GLY A 162 10.19 11.06 4.66
C GLY A 162 11.39 10.09 4.76
N LEU A 163 11.28 8.90 4.18
CA LEU A 163 12.39 7.95 4.10
C LEU A 163 13.53 8.50 3.21
N SER A 164 13.23 9.18 2.10
CA SER A 164 14.24 9.80 1.24
C SER A 164 15.06 10.87 1.98
N MET A 165 14.42 11.62 2.88
CA MET A 165 15.08 12.64 3.70
C MET A 165 16.14 12.07 4.65
N THR A 166 16.11 10.76 4.91
CA THR A 166 17.16 10.11 5.73
C THR A 166 18.55 10.20 5.12
N LYS A 167 18.66 10.39 3.79
CA LYS A 167 19.94 10.58 3.10
C LYS A 167 20.76 11.73 3.66
N PHE A 168 20.11 12.82 4.06
CA PHE A 168 20.79 13.99 4.63
C PHE A 168 21.44 13.71 6.00
N LYS A 169 20.96 12.68 6.71
CA LYS A 169 21.45 12.29 8.04
C LYS A 169 22.24 10.98 8.04
N ILE A 170 22.01 10.12 7.05
CA ILE A 170 22.66 8.82 6.90
C ILE A 170 23.36 8.75 5.54
N PRO A 171 24.65 9.09 5.45
CA PRO A 171 25.39 9.12 4.17
C PRO A 171 25.39 7.77 3.43
N LYS A 172 25.28 6.66 4.17
CA LYS A 172 25.21 5.30 3.60
C LYS A 172 23.86 4.96 2.94
N PHE A 173 22.84 5.82 3.08
CA PHE A 173 21.55 5.60 2.43
C PHE A 173 21.72 5.59 0.91
N PRO A 174 21.10 4.63 0.17
CA PRO A 174 21.31 4.50 -1.27
C PRO A 174 20.83 5.74 -2.05
N MET A 175 21.69 6.32 -2.86
CA MET A 175 21.33 7.50 -3.66
C MET A 175 20.20 7.20 -4.65
N VAL A 176 20.25 6.05 -5.31
CA VAL A 176 19.22 5.60 -6.26
C VAL A 176 17.86 5.51 -5.56
N SER A 177 17.80 4.89 -4.38
CA SER A 177 16.58 4.85 -3.56
C SER A 177 16.07 6.25 -3.23
N THR A 178 16.98 7.17 -2.84
CA THR A 178 16.63 8.57 -2.54
C THR A 178 15.95 9.24 -3.71
N ILE A 179 16.51 9.13 -4.92
CA ILE A 179 15.98 9.75 -6.14
C ILE A 179 14.56 9.22 -6.43
N PHE A 180 14.39 7.89 -6.46
CA PHE A 180 13.08 7.30 -6.70
C PHE A 180 12.04 7.74 -5.68
N LEU A 181 12.34 7.66 -4.39
CA LEU A 181 11.39 8.00 -3.33
C LEU A 181 11.07 9.49 -3.30
N MET A 182 12.06 10.36 -3.60
CA MET A 182 11.91 11.81 -3.57
C MET A 182 11.06 12.34 -4.72
N ILE A 183 11.12 11.70 -5.88
CA ILE A 183 10.34 12.07 -7.06
C ILE A 183 8.96 11.41 -7.00
N SER A 184 8.91 10.12 -6.75
CA SER A 184 7.68 9.33 -6.83
C SER A 184 6.71 9.61 -5.68
N GLY A 185 7.21 9.97 -4.49
CA GLY A 185 6.36 10.34 -3.35
C GLY A 185 5.44 11.52 -3.67
N PRO A 186 5.97 12.72 -3.95
CA PRO A 186 5.16 13.88 -4.32
C PRO A 186 4.30 13.64 -5.57
N ALA A 187 4.83 12.95 -6.58
CA ALA A 187 4.07 12.61 -7.79
C ALA A 187 2.84 11.76 -7.46
N LEU A 188 2.98 10.75 -6.58
CA LEU A 188 1.86 9.92 -6.17
C LEU A 188 0.78 10.72 -5.42
N ILE A 189 1.16 11.65 -4.54
CA ILE A 189 0.20 12.52 -3.85
C ILE A 189 -0.58 13.34 -4.88
N PHE A 190 0.14 13.96 -5.83
CA PHE A 190 -0.48 14.78 -6.86
C PHE A 190 -1.50 13.98 -7.69
N PHE A 191 -1.10 12.84 -8.23
CA PHE A 191 -1.98 12.00 -9.06
C PHE A 191 -3.12 11.35 -8.27
N ASN A 192 -2.93 11.03 -7.00
CA ASN A 192 -3.99 10.48 -6.16
C ASN A 192 -5.20 11.42 -6.02
N TRP A 193 -4.93 12.71 -5.88
CA TRP A 193 -5.98 13.68 -5.58
C TRP A 193 -6.43 14.49 -6.80
N TYR A 194 -5.56 14.70 -7.77
CA TYR A 194 -5.82 15.55 -8.92
C TYR A 194 -6.27 14.79 -10.15
N ASN A 195 -5.68 13.63 -10.40
CA ASN A 195 -6.03 12.76 -11.53
C ASN A 195 -5.80 11.28 -11.17
N PRO A 196 -6.72 10.66 -10.40
CA PRO A 196 -6.54 9.33 -9.83
C PRO A 196 -6.46 8.21 -10.89
N GLU A 197 -6.94 8.44 -12.09
CA GLU A 197 -6.98 7.45 -13.18
C GLU A 197 -5.77 7.58 -14.14
N HIS A 198 -4.89 8.55 -13.89
CA HIS A 198 -3.77 8.80 -14.78
C HIS A 198 -2.69 7.72 -14.68
N ILE A 199 -2.20 7.24 -15.84
CA ILE A 199 -1.13 6.21 -15.91
C ILE A 199 0.13 6.58 -15.10
N LEU A 200 0.41 7.86 -14.92
CA LEU A 200 1.53 8.35 -14.11
C LEU A 200 1.37 8.05 -12.61
N LYS A 201 0.15 7.81 -12.11
CA LYS A 201 -0.09 7.32 -10.75
C LYS A 201 0.57 5.94 -10.57
N THR A 202 0.33 5.04 -11.53
CA THR A 202 0.95 3.71 -11.53
C THR A 202 2.47 3.79 -11.65
N ALA A 203 2.99 4.68 -12.50
CA ALA A 203 4.43 4.92 -12.61
C ALA A 203 5.03 5.46 -11.30
N ALA A 204 4.33 6.36 -10.59
CA ALA A 204 4.75 6.87 -9.29
C ALA A 204 4.74 5.75 -8.21
N MET A 205 3.72 4.89 -8.20
CA MET A 205 3.69 3.71 -7.32
C MET A 205 4.86 2.77 -7.60
N ALA A 206 5.12 2.45 -8.87
CA ALA A 206 6.26 1.63 -9.27
C ALA A 206 7.60 2.26 -8.84
N GLY A 207 7.76 3.57 -8.98
CA GLY A 207 8.93 4.30 -8.51
C GLY A 207 9.15 4.20 -7.01
N ILE A 208 8.09 4.31 -6.20
CA ILE A 208 8.17 4.08 -4.74
C ILE A 208 8.63 2.65 -4.46
N MET A 209 8.04 1.66 -5.12
CA MET A 209 8.39 0.26 -4.92
C MET A 209 9.86 -0.02 -5.27
N LEU A 210 10.34 0.48 -6.41
CA LEU A 210 11.75 0.37 -6.81
C LEU A 210 12.67 1.03 -5.79
N GLY A 211 12.33 2.23 -5.32
CA GLY A 211 13.08 2.94 -4.28
C GLY A 211 13.15 2.15 -2.97
N LEU A 212 12.04 1.56 -2.53
CA LEU A 212 11.97 0.71 -1.35
C LEU A 212 12.76 -0.60 -1.54
N MET A 213 12.68 -1.23 -2.72
CA MET A 213 13.47 -2.45 -3.01
C MET A 213 14.97 -2.19 -2.91
N VAL A 214 15.47 -1.12 -3.55
CA VAL A 214 16.89 -0.74 -3.46
C VAL A 214 17.30 -0.47 -2.02
N PHE A 215 16.44 0.20 -1.24
CA PHE A 215 16.67 0.41 0.18
C PHE A 215 16.75 -0.90 0.97
N CYS A 216 15.79 -1.82 0.75
CA CYS A 216 15.75 -3.10 1.44
C CYS A 216 16.95 -4.00 1.10
N VAL A 217 17.31 -4.08 -0.18
CA VAL A 217 18.51 -4.83 -0.62
C VAL A 217 19.77 -4.29 0.07
N LYS A 218 19.89 -2.96 0.18
CA LYS A 218 21.01 -2.35 0.91
C LYS A 218 20.98 -2.69 2.40
N LEU A 219 19.79 -2.64 3.00
CA LEU A 219 19.61 -2.93 4.43
C LEU A 219 19.96 -4.40 4.73
N ILE A 220 19.56 -5.33 3.86
CA ILE A 220 19.84 -6.77 3.99
C ILE A 220 21.32 -7.07 3.76
N ASN A 221 21.94 -6.51 2.72
CA ASN A 221 23.31 -6.92 2.32
C ASN A 221 24.40 -6.22 3.11
N LYS A 222 24.29 -4.90 3.32
CA LYS A 222 25.41 -4.09 3.87
C LYS A 222 25.10 -3.42 5.21
N GLY A 223 23.83 -3.35 5.59
CA GLY A 223 23.36 -2.55 6.73
C GLY A 223 23.50 -1.04 6.51
N MET A 224 23.13 -0.28 7.52
CA MET A 224 23.08 1.18 7.51
C MET A 224 24.04 1.81 8.54
#